data_3e886d4ce5e9dc2750f2d0c00d61e5a1
#
_entry.id   3e886d4ce5e9dc2750f2d0c00d61e5a1
#
_cell.length_a   1.000
_cell.length_b   1.000
_cell.length_c   1.000
_cell.angle_alpha   90.00
_cell.angle_beta   90.00
_cell.angle_gamma   90.00
#
_symmetry.space_group_name_H-M   'P 1'
#
loop_
_entity.id
_entity.type
_entity.pdbx_description
1 polymer ?
#
loop_
_entity_poly.entity_id
_entity_poly.type
_entity_poly.pdbx_seq_one_letter_code
_entity_poly.pdbx_strand_id
1 'polypeptide(L)'
;MGFKYTRIPDDAFQKLVMNAGIMCKNFDPSTKEASNQIGATTGGLQIDCTPTYEDFGEDIDNCPKNVLELKRITAYEVKVSGTLLTVDKNGAKMLLGAADISGDKITPRMNLTVADFEDIWIIADYSDENTGANAGYIACHILNALNTNGFSLKTADKGKGQISFEITGHVSMSAQDVVPFEVYIGSGASDTPYITLDKHTLEVAVNEEYTFSPDVNPSGSTITYSSSASGKVSVTNGGKIKGLEEGNSIITASITESGVTYTDTCTVVVTAG
;
A
#
# COMPACT_ATOMS: atom_id res chain seq x y z
N MET A 1 28.75 12.70 22.43
CA MET A 1 27.90 12.31 23.57
C MET A 1 26.49 12.06 23.01
N GLY A 2 26.07 10.79 22.89
CA GLY A 2 24.73 10.46 22.35
C GLY A 2 23.70 10.62 23.46
N PHE A 3 22.63 11.33 23.19
CA PHE A 3 21.50 11.46 24.12
C PHE A 3 20.72 10.15 24.14
N LYS A 4 20.42 9.62 25.35
CA LYS A 4 19.79 8.31 25.55
C LYS A 4 18.37 8.21 24.94
N TYR A 5 17.67 9.33 24.82
CA TYR A 5 16.25 9.38 24.42
C TYR A 5 15.97 10.23 23.17
N THR A 6 17.01 10.66 22.44
CA THR A 6 16.87 11.47 21.22
C THR A 6 17.44 10.76 19.98
N ARG A 7 17.52 9.43 20.05
CA ARG A 7 17.98 8.63 18.91
C ARG A 7 16.87 8.55 17.87
N ILE A 8 17.19 8.97 16.66
CA ILE A 8 16.32 8.69 15.52
C ILE A 8 16.33 7.17 15.28
N PRO A 9 15.20 6.51 15.03
CA PRO A 9 15.17 5.10 14.64
C PRO A 9 16.10 4.85 13.44
N ASP A 10 16.81 3.73 13.45
CA ASP A 10 17.81 3.42 12.42
C ASP A 10 17.16 3.27 11.02
N ASP A 11 15.85 2.97 10.98
CA ASP A 11 15.02 2.82 9.78
C ASP A 11 14.14 4.06 9.47
N ALA A 12 14.41 5.21 10.11
CA ALA A 12 13.58 6.40 9.94
C ALA A 12 13.51 6.88 8.49
N PHE A 13 14.62 6.84 7.75
CA PHE A 13 14.66 7.25 6.35
C PHE A 13 13.88 6.31 5.43
N GLN A 14 13.80 5.02 5.77
CA GLN A 14 13.03 4.02 5.03
C GLN A 14 11.52 4.15 5.24
N LYS A 15 11.09 4.94 6.22
CA LYS A 15 9.68 5.12 6.61
C LYS A 15 9.21 6.57 6.51
N LEU A 16 9.99 7.44 5.89
CA LEU A 16 9.58 8.83 5.65
C LEU A 16 8.51 8.89 4.56
N VAL A 17 7.47 9.66 4.82
CA VAL A 17 6.52 10.08 3.80
C VAL A 17 7.15 11.27 3.05
N MET A 18 7.43 11.06 1.78
CA MET A 18 8.11 12.04 0.94
C MET A 18 7.10 12.76 0.04
N ASN A 19 7.44 13.98 -0.36
CA ASN A 19 6.71 14.86 -1.28
C ASN A 19 5.24 15.18 -0.94
N ALA A 20 4.60 15.94 -1.83
CA ALA A 20 3.22 16.41 -1.67
C ALA A 20 2.16 15.39 -2.09
N GLY A 21 2.59 14.27 -2.70
CA GLY A 21 1.67 13.28 -3.25
C GLY A 21 0.91 13.74 -4.49
N ILE A 22 0.14 12.84 -5.04
CA ILE A 22 -0.80 13.06 -6.13
C ILE A 22 -2.21 12.68 -5.69
N MET A 23 -3.21 13.33 -6.26
CA MET A 23 -4.63 12.96 -6.11
C MET A 23 -5.14 12.41 -7.43
N CYS A 24 -5.72 11.21 -7.41
CA CYS A 24 -6.25 10.54 -8.59
C CYS A 24 -7.55 9.77 -8.27
N LYS A 25 -8.27 9.36 -9.33
CA LYS A 25 -9.51 8.58 -9.16
C LYS A 25 -9.25 7.08 -9.09
N ASN A 26 -8.20 6.61 -9.73
CA ASN A 26 -7.89 5.18 -9.77
C ASN A 26 -6.45 4.93 -9.34
N PHE A 27 -6.29 3.98 -8.44
CA PHE A 27 -5.00 3.43 -8.05
C PHE A 27 -5.16 1.93 -7.77
N ASP A 28 -4.24 1.13 -8.28
CA ASP A 28 -4.16 -0.28 -7.97
C ASP A 28 -2.93 -0.55 -7.08
N PRO A 29 -3.14 -0.88 -5.81
CA PRO A 29 -2.04 -1.18 -4.89
C PRO A 29 -1.15 -2.34 -5.32
N SER A 30 -1.64 -3.27 -6.15
CA SER A 30 -0.89 -4.45 -6.60
C SER A 30 0.06 -4.13 -7.75
N THR A 31 -0.36 -3.31 -8.70
CA THR A 31 0.45 -2.87 -9.85
C THR A 31 1.14 -1.54 -9.62
N LYS A 32 0.75 -0.81 -8.56
CA LYS A 32 1.19 0.56 -8.23
C LYS A 32 0.89 1.59 -9.33
N GLU A 33 -0.06 1.29 -10.20
CA GLU A 33 -0.45 2.18 -11.28
C GLU A 33 -1.54 3.15 -10.83
N ALA A 34 -1.30 4.45 -11.05
CA ALA A 34 -2.24 5.53 -10.81
C ALA A 34 -2.72 6.11 -12.14
N SER A 35 -4.02 6.37 -12.26
CA SER A 35 -4.60 7.00 -13.44
C SER A 35 -5.69 8.01 -13.09
N ASN A 36 -6.05 8.85 -14.05
CA ASN A 36 -7.04 9.92 -13.88
C ASN A 36 -6.66 10.89 -12.74
N GLN A 37 -5.46 11.48 -12.82
CA GLN A 37 -5.05 12.57 -11.92
C GLN A 37 -6.05 13.73 -11.96
N ILE A 38 -6.40 14.25 -10.79
CA ILE A 38 -7.43 15.29 -10.66
C ILE A 38 -6.86 16.68 -10.93
N GLY A 39 -5.55 16.86 -10.75
CA GLY A 39 -4.87 18.11 -11.05
C GLY A 39 -3.59 18.29 -10.25
N ALA A 40 -2.82 19.35 -10.57
CA ALA A 40 -1.64 19.71 -9.81
C ALA A 40 -2.04 20.47 -8.54
N THR A 41 -1.44 20.10 -7.42
CA THR A 41 -1.67 20.69 -6.10
C THR A 41 -0.56 21.66 -5.70
N THR A 42 -0.80 22.45 -4.67
CA THR A 42 0.20 23.30 -4.03
C THR A 42 -0.01 23.32 -2.52
N GLY A 43 1.10 23.38 -1.77
CA GLY A 43 1.07 23.41 -0.31
C GLY A 43 0.82 22.03 0.36
N GLY A 44 0.78 20.96 -0.43
CA GLY A 44 0.46 19.64 0.05
C GLY A 44 -1.04 19.38 0.19
N LEU A 45 -1.39 18.17 0.63
CA LEU A 45 -2.75 17.72 0.90
C LEU A 45 -2.86 17.36 2.39
N GLN A 46 -3.93 17.76 3.02
CA GLN A 46 -4.27 17.35 4.38
C GLN A 46 -5.36 16.28 4.32
N ILE A 47 -5.14 15.18 5.02
CA ILE A 47 -6.05 14.04 5.08
C ILE A 47 -6.36 13.78 6.55
N ASP A 48 -7.62 13.83 6.90
CA ASP A 48 -8.10 13.63 8.27
C ASP A 48 -9.11 12.47 8.28
N CYS A 49 -8.93 11.53 9.21
CA CYS A 49 -9.89 10.48 9.53
C CYS A 49 -10.10 10.50 11.04
N THR A 50 -11.14 11.18 11.48
CA THR A 50 -11.37 11.51 12.89
C THR A 50 -12.52 10.69 13.47
N PRO A 51 -12.26 9.81 14.46
CA PRO A 51 -13.32 9.07 15.15
C PRO A 51 -14.06 9.97 16.15
N THR A 52 -15.38 9.78 16.23
CA THR A 52 -16.21 10.33 17.32
C THR A 52 -16.42 9.23 18.36
N TYR A 53 -16.15 9.57 19.62
CA TYR A 53 -16.29 8.65 20.74
C TYR A 53 -17.49 9.04 21.60
N GLU A 54 -18.16 8.02 22.13
CA GLU A 54 -19.18 8.17 23.16
C GLU A 54 -18.81 7.31 24.38
N ASP A 55 -19.00 7.86 25.57
CA ASP A 55 -18.77 7.18 26.83
C ASP A 55 -20.12 6.83 27.46
N PHE A 56 -20.54 5.58 27.36
CA PHE A 56 -21.78 5.07 27.94
C PHE A 56 -21.77 4.96 29.46
N GLY A 57 -20.65 5.29 30.11
CA GLY A 57 -20.51 5.34 31.56
C GLY A 57 -20.90 6.68 32.19
N GLU A 58 -21.12 7.74 31.39
CA GLU A 58 -21.39 9.08 31.91
C GLU A 58 -22.69 9.17 32.72
N ASP A 59 -23.70 8.36 32.36
CA ASP A 59 -25.02 8.33 33.03
C ASP A 59 -25.15 7.23 34.09
N ILE A 60 -24.06 6.53 34.43
CA ILE A 60 -24.07 5.46 35.44
C ILE A 60 -23.55 5.99 36.76
N ASP A 61 -24.39 5.90 37.82
CA ASP A 61 -24.01 6.32 39.17
C ASP A 61 -22.74 5.60 39.64
N ASN A 62 -21.81 6.38 40.22
CA ASN A 62 -20.50 5.92 40.72
C ASN A 62 -19.59 5.28 39.64
N CYS A 63 -19.88 5.41 38.39
CA CYS A 63 -18.99 4.96 37.32
C CYS A 63 -17.81 5.92 37.16
N PRO A 64 -16.55 5.44 37.18
CA PRO A 64 -15.40 6.27 36.83
C PRO A 64 -15.49 6.76 35.39
N LYS A 65 -14.98 7.97 35.13
CA LYS A 65 -14.88 8.49 33.77
C LYS A 65 -13.88 7.69 32.94
N ASN A 66 -14.17 7.57 31.62
CA ASN A 66 -13.29 6.91 30.65
C ASN A 66 -13.05 5.41 30.96
N VAL A 67 -14.07 4.69 31.36
CA VAL A 67 -14.01 3.24 31.46
C VAL A 67 -13.84 2.62 30.09
N LEU A 68 -12.79 1.81 29.93
CA LEU A 68 -12.39 1.21 28.64
C LEU A 68 -13.54 0.42 27.97
N GLU A 69 -14.27 -0.37 28.76
CA GLU A 69 -15.33 -1.25 28.29
C GLU A 69 -16.60 -0.51 27.85
N LEU A 70 -16.76 0.74 28.33
CA LEU A 70 -17.94 1.56 28.06
C LEU A 70 -17.71 2.59 26.96
N LYS A 71 -16.47 2.75 26.48
CA LYS A 71 -16.17 3.67 25.38
C LYS A 71 -16.41 3.02 24.02
N ARG A 72 -17.13 3.72 23.14
CA ARG A 72 -17.47 3.26 21.79
C ARG A 72 -17.16 4.34 20.77
N ILE A 73 -16.86 3.91 19.54
CA ILE A 73 -16.79 4.79 18.39
C ILE A 73 -18.17 4.80 17.75
N THR A 74 -18.73 5.99 17.54
CA THR A 74 -20.08 6.18 16.97
C THR A 74 -20.06 6.65 15.53
N ALA A 75 -18.99 7.32 15.11
CA ALA A 75 -18.82 7.82 13.75
C ALA A 75 -17.34 8.03 13.40
N TYR A 76 -17.07 8.13 12.12
CA TYR A 76 -15.82 8.67 11.57
C TYR A 76 -16.14 9.83 10.64
N GLU A 77 -15.39 10.91 10.76
CA GLU A 77 -15.36 12.00 9.81
C GLU A 77 -14.10 11.89 8.96
N VAL A 78 -14.27 11.70 7.64
CA VAL A 78 -13.16 11.57 6.68
C VAL A 78 -13.16 12.79 5.80
N LYS A 79 -12.06 13.55 5.80
CA LYS A 79 -11.89 14.77 5.02
C LYS A 79 -10.55 14.82 4.33
N VAL A 80 -10.54 15.38 3.13
CA VAL A 80 -9.33 15.76 2.40
C VAL A 80 -9.47 17.19 1.98
N SER A 81 -8.47 18.00 2.30
CA SER A 81 -8.42 19.41 1.90
C SER A 81 -7.10 19.76 1.24
N GLY A 82 -7.16 20.76 0.38
CA GLY A 82 -5.99 21.24 -0.34
C GLY A 82 -6.29 22.35 -1.34
N THR A 83 -5.30 22.64 -2.16
CA THR A 83 -5.39 23.66 -3.20
C THR A 83 -4.89 23.10 -4.53
N LEU A 84 -5.72 23.21 -5.57
CA LEU A 84 -5.39 22.88 -6.95
C LEU A 84 -4.89 24.11 -7.70
N LEU A 85 -3.91 23.92 -8.57
CA LEU A 85 -3.41 24.93 -9.52
C LEU A 85 -3.92 24.69 -10.93
N THR A 86 -4.36 23.47 -11.23
CA THR A 86 -4.90 23.09 -12.54
C THR A 86 -6.23 22.36 -12.34
N VAL A 87 -7.13 22.51 -13.29
CA VAL A 87 -8.43 21.84 -13.29
C VAL A 87 -8.84 21.56 -14.75
N ASP A 88 -9.32 20.37 -15.00
CA ASP A 88 -10.01 20.00 -16.23
C ASP A 88 -11.54 20.02 -16.03
N LYS A 89 -12.31 19.62 -17.05
CA LYS A 89 -13.77 19.60 -16.99
C LYS A 89 -14.29 18.61 -15.93
N ASN A 90 -13.65 17.46 -15.79
CA ASN A 90 -14.06 16.44 -14.83
C ASN A 90 -13.72 16.86 -13.39
N GLY A 91 -12.54 17.45 -13.20
CA GLY A 91 -12.17 18.06 -11.93
C GLY A 91 -13.08 19.20 -11.53
N ALA A 92 -13.46 20.08 -12.47
CA ALA A 92 -14.39 21.17 -12.20
C ALA A 92 -15.81 20.64 -11.86
N LYS A 93 -16.27 19.56 -12.52
CA LYS A 93 -17.53 18.87 -12.17
C LYS A 93 -17.47 18.34 -10.74
N MET A 94 -16.39 17.63 -10.39
CA MET A 94 -16.19 17.09 -9.05
C MET A 94 -16.18 18.20 -7.98
N LEU A 95 -15.52 19.33 -8.26
CA LEU A 95 -15.46 20.45 -7.34
C LEU A 95 -16.81 21.15 -7.14
N LEU A 96 -17.73 21.08 -8.11
CA LEU A 96 -19.09 21.57 -7.98
C LEU A 96 -20.02 20.60 -7.20
N GLY A 97 -19.57 19.39 -6.91
CA GLY A 97 -20.35 18.32 -6.30
C GLY A 97 -21.33 17.71 -7.29
N ALA A 98 -22.56 18.21 -7.37
CA ALA A 98 -23.54 17.76 -8.35
C ALA A 98 -23.56 18.68 -9.57
N ALA A 99 -23.06 18.22 -10.72
CA ALA A 99 -23.03 19.03 -11.94
C ALA A 99 -23.08 18.18 -13.22
N ASP A 100 -23.57 18.78 -14.30
CA ASP A 100 -23.61 18.18 -15.63
C ASP A 100 -22.68 18.90 -16.59
N ILE A 101 -22.03 18.13 -17.46
CA ILE A 101 -21.13 18.64 -18.50
C ILE A 101 -21.88 18.59 -19.84
N SER A 102 -21.95 19.74 -20.53
CA SER A 102 -22.49 19.83 -21.89
C SER A 102 -21.53 20.70 -22.75
N GLY A 103 -20.74 20.04 -23.60
CA GLY A 103 -19.69 20.70 -24.36
C GLY A 103 -18.61 21.29 -23.44
N ASP A 104 -18.44 22.61 -23.45
CA ASP A 104 -17.51 23.34 -22.59
C ASP A 104 -18.17 23.91 -21.33
N LYS A 105 -19.48 23.72 -21.18
CA LYS A 105 -20.25 24.24 -20.07
C LYS A 105 -20.44 23.18 -19.00
N ILE A 106 -20.18 23.55 -17.75
CA ILE A 106 -20.46 22.77 -16.56
C ILE A 106 -21.53 23.51 -15.76
N THR A 107 -22.65 22.82 -15.48
CA THR A 107 -23.80 23.45 -14.81
C THR A 107 -24.13 22.68 -13.54
N PRO A 108 -24.09 23.32 -12.35
CA PRO A 108 -24.49 22.67 -11.12
C PRO A 108 -25.98 22.29 -11.14
N ARG A 109 -26.31 21.17 -10.51
CA ARG A 109 -27.67 20.66 -10.30
C ARG A 109 -28.09 20.82 -8.84
N MET A 110 -29.40 20.98 -8.63
CA MET A 110 -29.97 20.98 -7.27
C MET A 110 -30.18 19.53 -6.74
N ASN A 111 -30.16 18.54 -7.63
CA ASN A 111 -30.39 17.14 -7.28
C ASN A 111 -29.07 16.37 -7.24
N LEU A 112 -28.73 15.82 -6.07
CA LEU A 112 -27.58 14.97 -5.86
C LEU A 112 -27.96 13.52 -6.15
N THR A 113 -27.09 12.79 -6.84
CA THR A 113 -27.27 11.37 -7.17
C THR A 113 -26.07 10.56 -6.68
N VAL A 114 -26.25 9.23 -6.55
CA VAL A 114 -25.14 8.33 -6.17
C VAL A 114 -23.95 8.43 -7.15
N ALA A 115 -24.22 8.75 -8.42
CA ALA A 115 -23.17 8.90 -9.43
C ALA A 115 -22.30 10.17 -9.28
N ASP A 116 -22.64 11.06 -8.35
CA ASP A 116 -21.85 12.24 -8.04
C ASP A 116 -20.78 11.95 -6.97
N PHE A 117 -20.90 10.82 -6.27
CA PHE A 117 -19.91 10.33 -5.34
C PHE A 117 -18.87 9.49 -6.10
N GLU A 118 -17.60 9.80 -5.93
CA GLU A 118 -16.51 9.12 -6.61
C GLU A 118 -15.45 8.71 -5.59
N ASP A 119 -14.79 7.60 -5.83
CA ASP A 119 -13.65 7.21 -5.00
C ASP A 119 -12.42 8.04 -5.37
N ILE A 120 -11.64 8.42 -4.37
CA ILE A 120 -10.43 9.24 -4.54
C ILE A 120 -9.26 8.60 -3.81
N TRP A 121 -8.14 8.60 -4.49
CA TRP A 121 -6.86 8.15 -3.96
C TRP A 121 -5.89 9.31 -3.83
N ILE A 122 -5.19 9.35 -2.70
CA ILE A 122 -4.06 10.24 -2.47
C ILE A 122 -2.84 9.40 -2.23
N ILE A 123 -1.82 9.55 -3.05
CA ILE A 123 -0.64 8.70 -3.06
C ILE A 123 0.59 9.58 -2.90
N ALA A 124 1.43 9.26 -1.93
CA ALA A 124 2.72 9.89 -1.71
C ALA A 124 3.83 8.85 -1.70
N ASP A 125 5.05 9.27 -2.02
CA ASP A 125 6.20 8.39 -1.94
C ASP A 125 6.53 8.07 -0.47
N TYR A 126 6.88 6.82 -0.23
CA TYR A 126 7.25 6.28 1.06
C TYR A 126 8.60 5.59 0.94
N SER A 127 9.59 6.05 1.71
CA SER A 127 10.99 5.65 1.59
C SER A 127 11.76 6.31 0.43
N ASP A 128 12.99 6.67 0.69
CA ASP A 128 13.93 7.26 -0.27
C ASP A 128 14.88 6.24 -0.92
N GLU A 129 14.91 5.00 -0.41
CA GLU A 129 15.87 3.98 -0.86
C GLU A 129 15.58 3.45 -2.26
N ASN A 130 14.32 3.56 -2.71
CA ASN A 130 13.89 3.02 -4.00
C ASN A 130 13.24 4.12 -4.85
N THR A 131 13.66 4.21 -6.09
CA THR A 131 13.12 5.13 -7.09
C THR A 131 12.46 4.36 -8.23
N GLY A 132 11.53 5.01 -8.94
CA GLY A 132 10.85 4.39 -10.08
C GLY A 132 9.75 3.40 -9.65
N ALA A 133 9.60 2.32 -10.39
CA ALA A 133 8.54 1.32 -10.20
C ALA A 133 8.57 0.61 -8.83
N ASN A 134 9.71 0.68 -8.13
CA ASN A 134 9.92 0.01 -6.85
C ASN A 134 9.92 0.93 -5.65
N ALA A 135 9.64 2.21 -5.85
CA ALA A 135 9.45 3.13 -4.75
C ALA A 135 8.34 2.63 -3.82
N GLY A 136 8.57 2.73 -2.51
CA GLY A 136 7.53 2.56 -1.52
C GLY A 136 6.46 3.64 -1.69
N TYR A 137 5.25 3.35 -1.29
CA TYR A 137 4.17 4.32 -1.35
C TYR A 137 3.32 4.29 -0.07
N ILE A 138 2.72 5.43 0.24
CA ILE A 138 1.57 5.51 1.13
C ILE A 138 0.39 6.01 0.31
N ALA A 139 -0.70 5.28 0.33
CA ALA A 139 -1.91 5.66 -0.39
C ALA A 139 -3.10 5.68 0.58
N CYS A 140 -3.86 6.76 0.54
CA CYS A 140 -5.12 6.91 1.25
C CYS A 140 -6.25 6.80 0.24
N HIS A 141 -7.17 5.87 0.47
CA HIS A 141 -8.38 5.67 -0.32
C HIS A 141 -9.58 6.24 0.42
N ILE A 142 -10.26 7.16 -0.20
CA ILE A 142 -11.48 7.78 0.30
C ILE A 142 -12.64 7.29 -0.54
N LEU A 143 -13.56 6.57 0.09
CA LEU A 143 -14.73 5.98 -0.53
C LEU A 143 -15.89 6.98 -0.58
N ASN A 144 -16.65 6.95 -1.67
CA ASN A 144 -17.83 7.77 -1.88
C ASN A 144 -17.56 9.26 -1.58
N ALA A 145 -16.49 9.78 -2.13
CA ALA A 145 -16.01 11.13 -1.88
C ALA A 145 -16.87 12.17 -2.63
N LEU A 146 -17.19 13.27 -1.96
CA LEU A 146 -17.92 14.41 -2.51
C LEU A 146 -17.29 15.71 -2.03
N ASN A 147 -17.09 16.68 -2.92
CA ASN A 147 -16.66 18.01 -2.50
C ASN A 147 -17.80 18.76 -1.80
N THR A 148 -17.60 19.04 -0.51
CA THR A 148 -18.60 19.70 0.34
C THR A 148 -18.38 21.21 0.50
N ASN A 149 -17.22 21.71 0.09
CA ASN A 149 -16.88 23.14 0.17
C ASN A 149 -17.26 23.94 -1.09
N GLY A 150 -17.76 23.27 -2.14
CA GLY A 150 -18.11 23.89 -3.41
C GLY A 150 -16.88 24.33 -4.22
N PHE A 151 -17.15 25.01 -5.34
CA PHE A 151 -16.10 25.50 -6.24
C PHE A 151 -15.67 26.92 -5.83
N SER A 152 -14.40 27.09 -5.48
CA SER A 152 -13.83 28.39 -5.11
C SER A 152 -12.56 28.64 -5.91
N LEU A 153 -12.59 29.60 -6.84
CA LEU A 153 -11.45 30.00 -7.66
C LEU A 153 -10.97 31.41 -7.24
N LYS A 154 -9.73 31.50 -6.79
CA LYS A 154 -9.04 32.76 -6.54
C LYS A 154 -8.03 33.01 -7.65
N THR A 155 -8.24 34.09 -8.44
CA THR A 155 -7.27 34.56 -9.43
C THR A 155 -6.20 35.40 -8.78
N ALA A 156 -5.01 35.49 -9.39
CA ALA A 156 -3.91 36.31 -8.90
C ALA A 156 -3.32 37.16 -10.04
N ASP A 157 -3.06 38.44 -9.78
CA ASP A 157 -2.27 39.26 -10.70
C ASP A 157 -0.81 38.80 -10.68
N LYS A 158 -0.28 38.50 -11.85
CA LYS A 158 1.10 37.97 -12.03
C LYS A 158 1.45 36.72 -11.23
N GLY A 159 0.43 35.94 -10.80
CA GLY A 159 0.57 34.69 -10.05
C GLY A 159 -0.28 33.58 -10.65
N LYS A 160 -0.27 32.41 -9.97
CA LYS A 160 -1.10 31.28 -10.33
C LYS A 160 -2.46 31.38 -9.64
N GLY A 161 -3.55 31.13 -10.38
CA GLY A 161 -4.86 30.93 -9.79
C GLY A 161 -4.85 29.71 -8.86
N GLN A 162 -5.68 29.76 -7.84
CA GLN A 162 -5.79 28.71 -6.81
C GLN A 162 -7.25 28.30 -6.66
N ILE A 163 -7.48 26.99 -6.57
CA ILE A 163 -8.81 26.42 -6.37
C ILE A 163 -8.74 25.61 -5.08
N SER A 164 -9.34 26.10 -4.01
CA SER A 164 -9.44 25.38 -2.74
C SER A 164 -10.56 24.35 -2.80
N PHE A 165 -10.36 23.22 -2.15
CA PHE A 165 -11.36 22.18 -2.04
C PHE A 165 -11.34 21.52 -0.65
N GLU A 166 -12.48 20.97 -0.27
CA GLU A 166 -12.63 20.08 0.87
C GLU A 166 -13.58 18.94 0.45
N ILE A 167 -13.04 17.75 0.40
CA ILE A 167 -13.74 16.55 -0.03
C ILE A 167 -14.03 15.71 1.21
N THR A 168 -15.25 15.24 1.34
CA THR A 168 -15.70 14.39 2.46
C THR A 168 -16.03 13.00 1.94
N GLY A 169 -15.55 11.96 2.62
CA GLY A 169 -15.93 10.57 2.39
C GLY A 169 -17.28 10.23 3.03
N HIS A 170 -18.09 9.40 2.39
CA HIS A 170 -19.44 9.09 2.86
C HIS A 170 -19.64 7.58 3.02
N VAL A 171 -20.38 7.21 4.06
CA VAL A 171 -20.81 5.83 4.30
C VAL A 171 -21.96 5.48 3.37
N SER A 172 -21.95 4.29 2.79
CA SER A 172 -23.07 3.78 2.00
C SER A 172 -24.13 3.12 2.87
N MET A 173 -25.40 3.31 2.54
CA MET A 173 -26.51 2.59 3.22
C MET A 173 -26.42 1.07 3.07
N SER A 174 -25.80 0.58 2.00
CA SER A 174 -25.58 -0.85 1.78
C SER A 174 -24.38 -1.41 2.55
N ALA A 175 -23.53 -0.54 3.14
CA ALA A 175 -22.31 -0.90 3.86
C ALA A 175 -22.08 0.07 5.04
N GLN A 176 -23.04 0.08 5.98
CA GLN A 176 -23.09 1.06 7.08
C GLN A 176 -21.93 0.87 8.10
N ASP A 177 -21.36 -0.32 8.17
CA ASP A 177 -20.26 -0.66 9.07
C ASP A 177 -18.87 -0.39 8.46
N VAL A 178 -18.83 0.08 7.21
CA VAL A 178 -17.57 0.36 6.50
C VAL A 178 -17.22 1.84 6.65
N VAL A 179 -16.10 2.11 7.31
CA VAL A 179 -15.52 3.46 7.34
C VAL A 179 -15.07 3.82 5.93
N PRO A 180 -15.43 5.01 5.39
CA PRO A 180 -15.10 5.38 4.01
C PRO A 180 -13.63 5.81 3.86
N PHE A 181 -12.70 5.08 4.48
CA PHE A 181 -11.27 5.40 4.50
C PHE A 181 -10.42 4.15 4.68
N GLU A 182 -9.42 4.02 3.82
CA GLU A 182 -8.43 2.95 3.90
C GLU A 182 -7.04 3.54 3.71
N VAL A 183 -6.03 2.95 4.36
CA VAL A 183 -4.62 3.32 4.20
C VAL A 183 -3.83 2.12 3.73
N TYR A 184 -3.10 2.29 2.65
CA TYR A 184 -2.19 1.31 2.09
C TYR A 184 -0.76 1.82 2.27
N ILE A 185 0.11 0.98 2.82
CA ILE A 185 1.54 1.26 2.92
C ILE A 185 2.25 0.10 2.22
N GLY A 186 2.72 0.37 1.01
CA GLY A 186 3.49 -0.58 0.23
C GLY A 186 4.97 -0.30 0.37
N SER A 187 5.74 -1.27 0.81
CA SER A 187 7.19 -1.21 0.69
C SER A 187 7.59 -1.26 -0.79
N GLY A 188 8.65 -0.56 -1.16
CA GLY A 188 9.28 -0.76 -2.46
C GLY A 188 9.64 -2.25 -2.58
N ALA A 189 9.27 -2.89 -3.68
CA ALA A 189 9.88 -4.16 -3.99
C ALA A 189 11.37 -3.90 -4.22
N SER A 190 12.25 -4.67 -3.60
CA SER A 190 13.66 -4.66 -3.99
C SER A 190 13.73 -5.00 -5.48
N ASP A 191 14.25 -4.09 -6.31
CA ASP A 191 14.48 -4.35 -7.75
C ASP A 191 15.51 -5.44 -7.99
N THR A 192 16.28 -5.75 -6.95
CA THR A 192 17.30 -6.78 -7.06
C THR A 192 16.62 -8.13 -7.00
N PRO A 193 16.61 -8.89 -8.11
CA PRO A 193 16.12 -10.25 -8.09
C PRO A 193 16.89 -11.07 -7.05
N TYR A 194 16.19 -11.91 -6.32
CA TYR A 194 16.81 -12.83 -5.37
C TYR A 194 16.02 -14.14 -5.30
N ILE A 195 16.70 -15.15 -4.79
CA ILE A 195 16.11 -16.40 -4.35
C ILE A 195 16.72 -16.75 -3.00
N THR A 196 15.88 -17.13 -2.04
CA THR A 196 16.31 -17.57 -0.71
C THR A 196 15.59 -18.87 -0.35
N LEU A 197 16.33 -19.92 -0.07
CA LEU A 197 15.77 -21.19 0.40
C LEU A 197 15.32 -21.05 1.86
N ASP A 198 14.26 -21.73 2.21
CA ASP A 198 13.73 -21.83 3.59
C ASP A 198 14.64 -22.62 4.53
N LYS A 199 15.62 -23.37 3.99
CA LYS A 199 16.67 -24.08 4.72
C LYS A 199 18.00 -23.96 3.99
N HIS A 200 19.07 -23.64 4.75
CA HIS A 200 20.46 -23.63 4.25
C HIS A 200 21.28 -24.86 4.70
N THR A 201 20.77 -25.55 5.70
CA THR A 201 21.25 -26.87 6.15
C THR A 201 20.07 -27.75 6.44
N LEU A 202 20.13 -29.00 6.01
CA LEU A 202 19.07 -29.98 6.18
C LEU A 202 19.68 -31.38 6.38
N GLU A 203 19.15 -32.12 7.34
CA GLU A 203 19.46 -33.50 7.54
C GLU A 203 18.25 -34.37 7.17
N VAL A 204 18.43 -35.39 6.35
CA VAL A 204 17.38 -36.32 5.91
C VAL A 204 17.89 -37.73 5.99
N ALA A 205 17.04 -38.68 6.32
CA ALA A 205 17.37 -40.10 6.26
C ALA A 205 17.33 -40.62 4.81
N VAL A 206 17.94 -41.79 4.57
CA VAL A 206 17.79 -42.49 3.29
C VAL A 206 16.31 -42.77 3.04
N ASN A 207 15.80 -42.43 1.83
CA ASN A 207 14.40 -42.44 1.38
C ASN A 207 13.50 -41.39 1.96
N GLU A 208 13.96 -40.54 2.87
CA GLU A 208 13.21 -39.38 3.32
C GLU A 208 13.16 -38.27 2.25
N GLU A 209 12.05 -37.53 2.24
CA GLU A 209 11.79 -36.48 1.26
C GLU A 209 11.54 -35.16 1.98
N TYR A 210 11.99 -34.06 1.35
CA TYR A 210 11.70 -32.69 1.77
C TYR A 210 11.39 -31.84 0.55
N THR A 211 10.49 -30.85 0.69
CA THR A 211 10.17 -29.92 -0.40
C THR A 211 10.50 -28.51 0.06
N PHE A 212 11.41 -27.85 -0.66
CA PHE A 212 11.75 -26.45 -0.40
C PHE A 212 10.57 -25.53 -0.72
N SER A 213 10.45 -24.47 0.09
CA SER A 213 9.51 -23.36 -0.10
C SER A 213 10.31 -22.05 -0.19
N PRO A 214 10.98 -21.78 -1.32
CA PRO A 214 11.84 -20.63 -1.45
C PRO A 214 11.04 -19.33 -1.53
N ASP A 215 11.63 -18.25 -0.98
CA ASP A 215 11.21 -16.87 -1.21
C ASP A 215 11.96 -16.33 -2.44
N VAL A 216 11.21 -15.75 -3.38
CA VAL A 216 11.76 -15.27 -4.66
C VAL A 216 11.22 -13.91 -5.04
N ASN A 217 12.09 -13.10 -5.65
CA ASN A 217 11.73 -11.83 -6.28
C ASN A 217 12.34 -11.76 -7.71
N PRO A 218 11.54 -11.44 -8.74
CA PRO A 218 10.09 -11.22 -8.74
C PRO A 218 9.28 -12.51 -8.46
N SER A 219 8.13 -12.35 -7.84
CA SER A 219 7.22 -13.47 -7.58
C SER A 219 6.75 -14.10 -8.90
N GLY A 220 6.84 -15.43 -9.00
CA GLY A 220 6.50 -16.15 -10.23
C GLY A 220 7.69 -16.47 -11.14
N SER A 221 8.92 -16.08 -10.77
CA SER A 221 10.13 -16.51 -11.48
C SER A 221 10.23 -18.02 -11.56
N THR A 222 10.72 -18.52 -12.70
CA THR A 222 10.96 -19.95 -12.88
C THR A 222 12.19 -20.37 -12.09
N ILE A 223 12.00 -21.25 -11.11
CA ILE A 223 13.08 -21.76 -10.27
C ILE A 223 13.63 -23.05 -10.88
N THR A 224 14.95 -23.13 -10.97
CA THR A 224 15.65 -24.36 -11.36
C THR A 224 16.48 -24.87 -10.17
N TYR A 225 16.44 -26.19 -9.98
CA TYR A 225 17.17 -26.86 -8.91
C TYR A 225 18.22 -27.80 -9.46
N SER A 226 19.36 -27.87 -8.78
CA SER A 226 20.41 -28.83 -9.10
C SER A 226 21.01 -29.43 -7.83
N SER A 227 21.55 -30.63 -7.94
CA SER A 227 22.23 -31.35 -6.87
C SER A 227 23.69 -31.58 -7.25
N SER A 228 24.63 -31.24 -6.37
CA SER A 228 26.07 -31.45 -6.58
C SER A 228 26.45 -32.96 -6.56
N ALA A 229 25.62 -33.77 -5.94
CA ALA A 229 25.81 -35.23 -5.83
C ALA A 229 24.46 -35.95 -6.01
N SER A 230 23.97 -36.02 -7.25
CA SER A 230 22.66 -36.57 -7.59
C SER A 230 22.45 -38.04 -7.23
N GLY A 231 23.54 -38.79 -7.06
CA GLY A 231 23.50 -40.17 -6.53
C GLY A 231 23.23 -40.25 -5.03
N LYS A 232 23.47 -39.17 -4.27
CA LYS A 232 23.22 -39.07 -2.83
C LYS A 232 21.91 -38.39 -2.51
N VAL A 233 21.62 -37.30 -3.22
CA VAL A 233 20.36 -36.52 -3.08
C VAL A 233 19.83 -36.21 -4.48
N SER A 234 18.67 -36.72 -4.80
CA SER A 234 17.94 -36.29 -6.00
C SER A 234 17.13 -35.02 -5.73
N VAL A 235 16.93 -34.19 -6.73
CA VAL A 235 16.04 -33.02 -6.66
C VAL A 235 15.18 -32.95 -7.91
N THR A 236 13.91 -32.59 -7.74
CA THR A 236 12.97 -32.36 -8.85
C THR A 236 12.89 -30.88 -9.20
N ASN A 237 12.31 -30.53 -10.36
CA ASN A 237 12.04 -29.15 -10.76
C ASN A 237 11.10 -28.41 -9.80
N GLY A 238 10.30 -29.13 -9.01
CA GLY A 238 9.42 -28.55 -7.98
C GLY A 238 10.10 -28.36 -6.62
N GLY A 239 11.45 -28.50 -6.53
CA GLY A 239 12.19 -28.32 -5.28
C GLY A 239 12.04 -29.47 -4.28
N LYS A 240 11.47 -30.60 -4.70
CA LYS A 240 11.36 -31.80 -3.86
C LYS A 240 12.65 -32.60 -3.94
N ILE A 241 13.31 -32.80 -2.80
CA ILE A 241 14.50 -33.65 -2.67
C ILE A 241 14.17 -34.99 -2.06
N LYS A 242 15.05 -35.97 -2.29
CA LYS A 242 15.02 -37.30 -1.65
C LYS A 242 16.43 -37.76 -1.35
N GLY A 243 16.68 -38.21 -0.12
CA GLY A 243 17.92 -38.92 0.27
C GLY A 243 17.99 -40.30 -0.39
N LEU A 244 19.07 -40.57 -1.11
CA LEU A 244 19.28 -41.84 -1.83
C LEU A 244 20.37 -42.70 -1.19
N GLU A 245 21.46 -42.09 -0.77
CA GLU A 245 22.64 -42.74 -0.18
C GLU A 245 23.28 -41.84 0.85
N GLU A 246 23.85 -42.39 1.91
CA GLU A 246 24.55 -41.60 2.94
C GLU A 246 25.67 -40.72 2.37
N GLY A 247 25.73 -39.50 2.89
CA GLY A 247 26.73 -38.49 2.56
C GLY A 247 26.14 -37.13 2.37
N ASN A 248 26.89 -36.23 1.78
CA ASN A 248 26.50 -34.81 1.65
C ASN A 248 26.25 -34.46 0.18
N SER A 249 25.31 -33.56 -0.04
CA SER A 249 25.08 -32.89 -1.31
C SER A 249 24.71 -31.44 -1.09
N ILE A 250 25.11 -30.55 -2.00
CA ILE A 250 24.67 -29.17 -2.04
C ILE A 250 23.55 -29.09 -3.07
N ILE A 251 22.36 -28.67 -2.62
CA ILE A 251 21.26 -28.33 -3.50
C ILE A 251 21.37 -26.83 -3.81
N THR A 252 21.39 -26.48 -5.08
CA THR A 252 21.39 -25.10 -5.56
C THR A 252 20.03 -24.83 -6.19
N ALA A 253 19.36 -23.79 -5.72
CA ALA A 253 18.20 -23.18 -6.36
C ALA A 253 18.63 -21.92 -7.12
N SER A 254 18.09 -21.71 -8.30
CA SER A 254 18.45 -20.54 -9.12
C SER A 254 17.25 -19.99 -9.89
N ILE A 255 17.24 -18.68 -10.06
CA ILE A 255 16.38 -17.94 -10.98
C ILE A 255 17.25 -17.16 -11.95
N THR A 256 16.73 -16.88 -13.15
CA THR A 256 17.44 -16.04 -14.13
C THR A 256 16.52 -14.91 -14.55
N GLU A 257 16.94 -13.68 -14.23
CA GLU A 257 16.20 -12.47 -14.56
C GLU A 257 17.09 -11.52 -15.38
N SER A 258 16.58 -11.03 -16.49
CA SER A 258 17.31 -10.13 -17.40
C SER A 258 18.72 -10.64 -17.80
N GLY A 259 18.88 -11.97 -17.90
CA GLY A 259 20.15 -12.59 -18.26
C GLY A 259 21.18 -12.75 -17.12
N VAL A 260 20.81 -12.35 -15.87
CA VAL A 260 21.60 -12.55 -14.67
C VAL A 260 21.02 -13.68 -13.85
N THR A 261 21.87 -14.61 -13.37
CA THR A 261 21.43 -15.74 -12.54
C THR A 261 21.71 -15.44 -11.05
N TYR A 262 20.68 -15.57 -10.25
CA TYR A 262 20.71 -15.45 -8.79
C TYR A 262 20.53 -16.82 -8.20
N THR A 263 21.31 -17.14 -7.16
CA THR A 263 21.34 -18.51 -6.60
C THR A 263 21.36 -18.48 -5.09
N ASP A 264 20.75 -19.52 -4.50
CA ASP A 264 20.93 -19.85 -3.09
C ASP A 264 21.15 -21.35 -2.91
N THR A 265 21.74 -21.76 -1.80
CA THR A 265 22.20 -23.14 -1.60
C THR A 265 21.79 -23.70 -0.26
N CYS A 266 21.49 -25.00 -0.24
CA CYS A 266 21.30 -25.77 0.97
C CYS A 266 22.26 -26.96 1.00
N THR A 267 22.97 -27.14 2.11
CA THR A 267 23.75 -28.35 2.37
C THR A 267 22.84 -29.41 2.94
N VAL A 268 22.67 -30.50 2.21
CA VAL A 268 21.88 -31.66 2.65
C VAL A 268 22.80 -32.76 3.08
N VAL A 269 22.62 -33.27 4.31
CA VAL A 269 23.32 -34.42 4.89
C VAL A 269 22.35 -35.59 4.91
N VAL A 270 22.72 -36.68 4.23
CA VAL A 270 21.90 -37.92 4.27
C VAL A 270 22.52 -38.85 5.28
N THR A 271 21.71 -39.26 6.24
CA THR A 271 22.07 -40.20 7.31
C THR A 271 21.46 -41.59 7.06
N ALA A 272 21.98 -42.61 7.73
CA ALA A 272 21.37 -43.94 7.73
C ALA A 272 19.91 -43.84 8.21
N GLY A 273 19.02 -44.58 7.56
CA GLY A 273 17.60 -44.66 7.91
C GLY A 273 17.35 -45.69 9.02
#